data_09adaa2adfcfaaa10210ca78871e7e7f
#
_entry.id   09adaa2adfcfaaa10210ca78871e7e7f
#
_cell.length_a   1.000
_cell.length_b   1.000
_cell.length_c   1.000
_cell.angle_alpha   90.00
_cell.angle_beta   90.00
_cell.angle_gamma   90.00
#
_symmetry.space_group_name_H-M   'P 1'
#
loop_
_entity.id
_entity.type
_entity.pdbx_description
1 polymer ?
#
loop_
_entity_poly.entity_id
_entity_poly.type
_entity_poly.pdbx_seq_one_letter_code
_entity_poly.pdbx_strand_id
1 'polypeptide(L)'
;QCWIEAPFHCDYGTQITIGDHFFANYDCIFLDVAPIVIGNHVFLGPRVSLYTAGHPLTAQIRNLELEFGKPITIGDSVWIGGDTTVLPGVTIGPETVVAAGSVVTKDLPGGVIAAGNPCRVLRSLSEEDRAFWLAQREAYLQGST
;
A
#
# COMPACT_ATOMS: atom_id res chain seq x y z
N GLN A 1 -8.05 14.81 -6.88
CA GLN A 1 -7.10 14.52 -7.98
C GLN A 1 -6.55 13.11 -7.82
N CYS A 2 -6.66 12.27 -8.84
CA CYS A 2 -6.17 10.90 -8.85
C CYS A 2 -5.30 10.72 -10.10
N TRP A 3 -4.13 10.10 -9.94
CA TRP A 3 -3.22 9.82 -11.05
C TRP A 3 -2.73 8.38 -10.99
N ILE A 4 -2.91 7.65 -12.08
CA ILE A 4 -2.48 6.26 -12.22
C ILE A 4 -1.68 6.12 -13.50
N GLU A 5 -0.42 5.71 -13.36
CA GLU A 5 0.46 5.44 -14.50
C GLU A 5 0.13 4.08 -15.12
N ALA A 6 0.07 4.04 -16.43
CA ALA A 6 -0.16 2.80 -17.16
C ALA A 6 1.15 2.00 -17.34
N PRO A 7 1.08 0.65 -17.44
CA PRO A 7 -0.14 -0.14 -17.31
C PRO A 7 -0.60 -0.30 -15.86
N PHE A 8 -1.90 -0.50 -15.68
CA PHE A 8 -2.55 -0.79 -14.42
C PHE A 8 -3.53 -1.94 -14.63
N HIS A 9 -3.61 -2.88 -13.69
CA HIS A 9 -4.47 -4.04 -13.79
C HIS A 9 -5.37 -4.17 -12.55
N CYS A 10 -6.61 -4.55 -12.76
CA CYS A 10 -7.54 -4.96 -11.72
C CYS A 10 -8.46 -6.08 -12.24
N ASP A 11 -9.17 -6.76 -11.33
CA ASP A 11 -10.15 -7.78 -11.72
C ASP A 11 -11.44 -7.13 -12.23
N TYR A 12 -12.08 -6.31 -11.41
CA TYR A 12 -13.38 -5.71 -11.68
C TYR A 12 -13.35 -4.18 -11.73
N GLY A 13 -12.56 -3.56 -10.88
CA GLY A 13 -12.49 -2.11 -10.69
C GLY A 13 -13.65 -1.54 -9.88
N THR A 14 -14.76 -2.26 -9.76
CA THR A 14 -15.97 -1.80 -9.05
C THR A 14 -15.86 -1.90 -7.54
N GLN A 15 -14.91 -2.64 -7.03
CA GLN A 15 -14.63 -2.82 -5.60
C GLN A 15 -13.51 -1.91 -5.09
N ILE A 16 -13.01 -0.99 -5.92
CA ILE A 16 -11.91 -0.10 -5.58
C ILE A 16 -12.46 1.30 -5.28
N THR A 17 -12.19 1.78 -4.08
CA THR A 17 -12.48 3.16 -3.65
C THR A 17 -11.18 3.87 -3.34
N ILE A 18 -10.97 5.05 -3.93
CA ILE A 18 -9.74 5.83 -3.81
C ILE A 18 -10.09 7.25 -3.39
N GLY A 19 -9.38 7.77 -2.41
CA GLY A 19 -9.49 9.16 -1.95
C GLY A 19 -8.78 10.16 -2.88
N ASP A 20 -8.69 11.39 -2.42
CA ASP A 20 -8.06 12.47 -3.17
C ASP A 20 -6.53 12.42 -3.12
N HIS A 21 -5.89 13.03 -4.13
CA HIS A 21 -4.42 13.15 -4.25
C HIS A 21 -3.70 11.79 -4.22
N PHE A 22 -4.33 10.81 -4.83
CA PHE A 22 -3.76 9.48 -5.00
C PHE A 22 -2.79 9.44 -6.18
N PHE A 23 -1.68 8.74 -6.00
CA PHE A 23 -0.74 8.43 -7.07
C PHE A 23 -0.35 6.95 -7.05
N ALA A 24 -0.50 6.27 -8.17
CA ALA A 24 0.05 4.94 -8.40
C ALA A 24 1.04 4.98 -9.58
N ASN A 25 2.24 4.46 -9.35
CA ASN A 25 3.26 4.33 -10.37
C ASN A 25 2.97 3.11 -11.27
N TYR A 26 3.85 2.83 -12.24
CA TYR A 26 3.68 1.81 -13.27
C TYR A 26 3.45 0.40 -12.72
N ASP A 27 2.69 -0.41 -13.46
CA ASP A 27 2.51 -1.84 -13.26
C ASP A 27 1.86 -2.23 -11.91
N CYS A 28 1.06 -1.36 -11.30
CA CYS A 28 0.31 -1.72 -10.10
C CYS A 28 -0.82 -2.70 -10.44
N ILE A 29 -1.07 -3.65 -9.52
CA ILE A 29 -2.08 -4.71 -9.68
C ILE A 29 -2.99 -4.73 -8.46
N PHE A 30 -4.30 -4.52 -8.67
CA PHE A 30 -5.31 -4.59 -7.62
C PHE A 30 -6.29 -5.73 -7.92
N LEU A 31 -6.15 -6.85 -7.21
CA LEU A 31 -7.11 -7.95 -7.31
C LEU A 31 -8.28 -7.66 -6.38
N ASP A 32 -9.30 -7.01 -6.91
CA ASP A 32 -10.45 -6.50 -6.16
C ASP A 32 -11.63 -7.49 -6.11
N VAL A 33 -11.35 -8.75 -5.74
CA VAL A 33 -12.38 -9.75 -5.42
C VAL A 33 -13.19 -9.34 -4.18
N ALA A 34 -12.55 -8.65 -3.23
CA ALA A 34 -13.17 -7.96 -2.11
C ALA A 34 -12.79 -6.48 -2.13
N PRO A 35 -13.47 -5.61 -1.32
CA PRO A 35 -13.20 -4.18 -1.33
C PRO A 35 -11.74 -3.81 -1.06
N ILE A 36 -11.24 -2.87 -1.86
CA ILE A 36 -9.98 -2.15 -1.64
C ILE A 36 -10.33 -0.69 -1.38
N VAL A 37 -10.07 -0.21 -0.15
CA VAL A 37 -10.35 1.16 0.26
C VAL A 37 -9.05 1.88 0.53
N ILE A 38 -8.79 2.95 -0.21
CA ILE A 38 -7.56 3.75 -0.14
C ILE A 38 -7.94 5.18 0.26
N GLY A 39 -7.27 5.71 1.27
CA GLY A 39 -7.46 7.07 1.78
C GLY A 39 -6.89 8.16 0.85
N ASN A 40 -6.77 9.35 1.42
CA ASN A 40 -6.25 10.53 0.72
C ASN A 40 -4.71 10.58 0.77
N HIS A 41 -4.09 11.25 -0.22
CA HIS A 41 -2.64 11.47 -0.27
C HIS A 41 -1.81 10.19 -0.18
N VAL A 42 -2.28 9.11 -0.80
CA VAL A 42 -1.56 7.82 -0.82
C VAL A 42 -0.68 7.75 -2.07
N PHE A 43 0.57 7.33 -1.86
CA PHE A 43 1.54 7.11 -2.94
C PHE A 43 1.95 5.66 -3.02
N LEU A 44 1.82 5.08 -4.21
CA LEU A 44 2.27 3.73 -4.52
C LEU A 44 3.44 3.76 -5.51
N GLY A 45 4.53 3.11 -5.15
CA GLY A 45 5.65 2.88 -6.06
C GLY A 45 5.28 1.90 -7.19
N PRO A 46 6.18 1.69 -8.15
CA PRO A 46 5.91 0.76 -9.25
C PRO A 46 5.74 -0.68 -8.77
N ARG A 47 4.90 -1.42 -9.47
CA ARG A 47 4.62 -2.85 -9.19
C ARG A 47 4.13 -3.15 -7.77
N VAL A 48 3.43 -2.20 -7.15
CA VAL A 48 2.70 -2.47 -5.91
C VAL A 48 1.49 -3.32 -6.23
N SER A 49 1.31 -4.40 -5.46
CA SER A 49 0.24 -5.37 -5.64
C SER A 49 -0.64 -5.43 -4.39
N LEU A 50 -1.94 -5.23 -4.56
CA LEU A 50 -2.95 -5.34 -3.51
C LEU A 50 -3.82 -6.56 -3.83
N TYR A 51 -3.68 -7.63 -3.07
CA TYR A 51 -4.38 -8.89 -3.32
C TYR A 51 -5.43 -9.14 -2.26
N THR A 52 -6.71 -9.01 -2.62
CA THR A 52 -7.81 -9.36 -1.70
C THR A 52 -8.20 -10.82 -1.80
N ALA A 53 -7.82 -11.49 -2.89
CA ALA A 53 -8.19 -12.87 -3.18
C ALA A 53 -7.25 -13.89 -2.52
N GLY A 54 -7.79 -15.02 -2.14
CA GLY A 54 -7.04 -16.16 -1.65
C GLY A 54 -7.78 -17.48 -1.81
N HIS A 55 -7.05 -18.57 -1.67
CA HIS A 55 -7.61 -19.92 -1.77
C HIS A 55 -7.44 -20.70 -0.45
N PRO A 56 -8.31 -21.70 -0.18
CA PRO A 56 -8.16 -22.57 0.96
C PRO A 56 -6.79 -23.28 1.00
N LEU A 57 -6.19 -23.33 2.19
CA LEU A 57 -4.84 -23.89 2.37
C LEU A 57 -4.79 -25.40 2.10
N THR A 58 -5.86 -26.14 2.43
CA THR A 58 -5.91 -27.58 2.21
C THR A 58 -6.23 -27.90 0.75
N ALA A 59 -5.42 -28.75 0.15
CA ALA A 59 -5.59 -29.14 -1.27
C ALA A 59 -6.98 -29.70 -1.57
N GLN A 60 -7.49 -30.52 -0.66
CA GLN A 60 -8.82 -31.13 -0.81
C GLN A 60 -9.93 -30.09 -1.05
N ILE A 61 -9.89 -28.97 -0.31
CA ILE A 61 -10.90 -27.91 -0.43
C ILE A 61 -10.56 -26.96 -1.57
N ARG A 62 -9.27 -26.63 -1.76
CA ARG A 62 -8.83 -25.78 -2.87
C ARG A 62 -9.14 -26.40 -4.22
N ASN A 63 -9.03 -27.72 -4.36
CA ASN A 63 -9.34 -28.43 -5.59
C ASN A 63 -10.84 -28.43 -5.97
N LEU A 64 -11.70 -27.91 -5.09
CA LEU A 64 -13.10 -27.61 -5.40
C LEU A 64 -13.25 -26.23 -6.06
N GLU A 65 -12.13 -25.60 -6.44
CA GLU A 65 -12.08 -24.28 -7.09
C GLU A 65 -12.64 -23.14 -6.22
N LEU A 66 -12.62 -23.31 -4.90
CA LEU A 66 -13.08 -22.27 -3.97
C LEU A 66 -12.05 -21.15 -3.83
N GLU A 67 -12.56 -19.94 -3.81
CA GLU A 67 -11.81 -18.71 -3.58
C GLU A 67 -12.51 -17.89 -2.48
N PHE A 68 -11.75 -17.11 -1.73
CA PHE A 68 -12.29 -16.15 -0.80
C PHE A 68 -11.68 -14.76 -1.03
N GLY A 69 -12.40 -13.73 -0.64
CA GLY A 69 -11.92 -12.36 -0.62
C GLY A 69 -11.91 -11.79 0.79
N LYS A 70 -10.85 -11.04 1.14
CA LYS A 70 -10.79 -10.24 2.37
C LYS A 70 -10.37 -8.82 2.03
N PRO A 71 -11.09 -7.79 2.52
CA PRO A 71 -10.84 -6.41 2.14
C PRO A 71 -9.46 -5.93 2.57
N ILE A 72 -8.90 -4.99 1.79
CA ILE A 72 -7.69 -4.25 2.13
C ILE A 72 -8.08 -2.81 2.38
N THR A 73 -7.54 -2.22 3.46
CA THR A 73 -7.74 -0.81 3.79
C THR A 73 -6.38 -0.13 3.94
N ILE A 74 -6.19 0.99 3.24
CA ILE A 74 -4.99 1.83 3.32
C ILE A 74 -5.42 3.21 3.81
N GLY A 75 -4.87 3.63 4.94
CA GLY A 75 -5.17 4.93 5.56
C GLY A 75 -4.61 6.13 4.77
N ASP A 76 -4.94 7.32 5.23
CA ASP A 76 -4.47 8.57 4.63
C ASP A 76 -2.94 8.72 4.73
N SER A 77 -2.34 9.37 3.75
CA SER A 77 -0.92 9.75 3.73
C SER A 77 0.05 8.55 3.83
N VAL A 78 -0.36 7.39 3.38
CA VAL A 78 0.48 6.20 3.32
C VAL A 78 1.36 6.24 2.07
N TRP A 79 2.63 5.87 2.24
CA TRP A 79 3.54 5.62 1.12
C TRP A 79 3.97 4.15 1.10
N ILE A 80 3.70 3.47 -0.01
CA ILE A 80 4.12 2.08 -0.24
C ILE A 80 5.19 2.06 -1.33
N GLY A 81 6.38 1.62 -0.96
CA GLY A 81 7.51 1.46 -1.87
C GLY A 81 7.26 0.39 -2.93
N GLY A 82 7.94 0.51 -4.05
CA GLY A 82 7.79 -0.40 -5.20
C GLY A 82 8.02 -1.87 -4.87
N ASP A 83 7.47 -2.75 -5.69
CA ASP A 83 7.56 -4.21 -5.52
C ASP A 83 6.98 -4.75 -4.20
N THR A 84 6.15 -3.97 -3.53
CA THR A 84 5.47 -4.39 -2.29
C THR A 84 4.20 -5.15 -2.64
N THR A 85 3.96 -6.24 -1.93
CA THR A 85 2.71 -7.00 -1.99
C THR A 85 1.96 -6.89 -0.66
N VAL A 86 0.67 -6.54 -0.73
CA VAL A 86 -0.23 -6.49 0.43
C VAL A 86 -1.21 -7.66 0.34
N LEU A 87 -1.27 -8.48 1.38
CA LEU A 87 -2.07 -9.71 1.40
C LEU A 87 -3.51 -9.47 1.86
N PRO A 88 -4.43 -10.44 1.58
CA PRO A 88 -5.84 -10.29 1.91
C PRO A 88 -6.12 -9.98 3.38
N GLY A 89 -7.00 -9.00 3.62
CA GLY A 89 -7.48 -8.64 4.95
C GLY A 89 -6.61 -7.65 5.72
N VAL A 90 -5.54 -7.13 5.09
CA VAL A 90 -4.60 -6.21 5.75
C VAL A 90 -5.17 -4.78 5.80
N THR A 91 -5.01 -4.15 6.97
CA THR A 91 -5.19 -2.71 7.16
C THR A 91 -3.84 -2.04 7.42
N ILE A 92 -3.52 -1.00 6.66
CA ILE A 92 -2.34 -0.15 6.87
C ILE A 92 -2.82 1.19 7.45
N GLY A 93 -2.39 1.52 8.66
CA GLY A 93 -2.74 2.76 9.35
C GLY A 93 -2.19 4.01 8.66
N PRO A 94 -2.76 5.19 8.93
CA PRO A 94 -2.38 6.43 8.26
C PRO A 94 -0.93 6.83 8.54
N GLU A 95 -0.34 7.64 7.67
CA GLU A 95 1.04 8.16 7.75
C GLU A 95 2.11 7.06 7.81
N THR A 96 1.79 5.82 7.46
CA THR A 96 2.74 4.70 7.47
C THR A 96 3.54 4.66 6.17
N VAL A 97 4.83 4.35 6.29
CA VAL A 97 5.74 4.10 5.18
C VAL A 97 6.08 2.62 5.13
N VAL A 98 5.84 1.99 4.00
CA VAL A 98 6.23 0.61 3.72
C VAL A 98 7.40 0.63 2.74
N ALA A 99 8.54 0.10 3.13
CA ALA A 99 9.72 0.06 2.28
C ALA A 99 9.54 -0.88 1.08
N ALA A 100 10.22 -0.58 -0.01
CA ALA A 100 10.17 -1.36 -1.24
C ALA A 100 10.52 -2.85 -1.02
N GLY A 101 9.91 -3.73 -1.81
CA GLY A 101 10.16 -5.17 -1.75
C GLY A 101 9.54 -5.87 -0.54
N SER A 102 8.63 -5.23 0.16
CA SER A 102 7.98 -5.81 1.34
C SER A 102 6.81 -6.73 0.98
N VAL A 103 6.51 -7.68 1.88
CA VAL A 103 5.28 -8.48 1.83
C VAL A 103 4.50 -8.25 3.13
N VAL A 104 3.43 -7.46 3.03
CA VAL A 104 2.62 -7.07 4.18
C VAL A 104 1.58 -8.15 4.45
N THR A 105 1.83 -8.95 5.50
CA THR A 105 1.03 -10.13 5.86
C THR A 105 0.07 -9.89 7.02
N LYS A 106 0.22 -8.76 7.73
CA LYS A 106 -0.55 -8.37 8.91
C LYS A 106 -0.78 -6.88 8.92
N ASP A 107 -1.77 -6.44 9.69
CA ASP A 107 -2.05 -5.02 9.88
C ASP A 107 -0.81 -4.27 10.39
N LEU A 108 -0.66 -3.05 9.89
CA LEU A 108 0.36 -2.11 10.34
C LEU A 108 -0.32 -0.92 11.02
N PRO A 109 0.20 -0.47 12.19
CA PRO A 109 -0.31 0.72 12.84
C PRO A 109 0.03 1.98 12.02
N GLY A 110 -0.59 3.12 12.37
CA GLY A 110 -0.27 4.40 11.76
C GLY A 110 1.07 4.97 12.26
N GLY A 111 1.68 5.86 11.46
CA GLY A 111 2.85 6.62 11.83
C GLY A 111 4.13 5.81 12.03
N VAL A 112 4.28 4.71 11.29
CA VAL A 112 5.45 3.83 11.39
C VAL A 112 6.19 3.68 10.07
N ILE A 113 7.43 3.23 10.15
CA ILE A 113 8.19 2.68 9.02
C ILE A 113 8.22 1.17 9.18
N ALA A 114 7.79 0.44 8.16
CA ALA A 114 7.77 -1.01 8.13
C ALA A 114 8.50 -1.54 6.90
N ALA A 115 9.11 -2.71 6.99
CA ALA A 115 9.86 -3.31 5.89
C ALA A 115 9.97 -4.83 6.00
N GLY A 116 10.24 -5.47 4.88
CA GLY A 116 10.71 -6.85 4.79
C GLY A 116 9.67 -7.86 4.35
N ASN A 117 10.10 -9.11 4.31
CA ASN A 117 9.26 -10.28 4.03
C ASN A 117 9.50 -11.37 5.07
N PRO A 118 8.58 -11.61 6.00
CA PRO A 118 7.35 -10.87 6.20
C PRO A 118 7.61 -9.45 6.73
N CYS A 119 6.78 -8.49 6.31
CA CYS A 119 6.92 -7.09 6.70
C CYS A 119 6.75 -6.91 8.22
N ARG A 120 7.62 -6.11 8.83
CA ARG A 120 7.60 -5.79 10.26
C ARG A 120 7.80 -4.30 10.48
N VAL A 121 7.19 -3.78 11.53
CA VAL A 121 7.46 -2.42 11.99
C VAL A 121 8.92 -2.33 12.43
N LEU A 122 9.66 -1.38 11.85
CA LEU A 122 11.04 -1.08 12.21
C LEU A 122 11.11 -0.05 13.32
N ARG A 123 10.35 1.05 13.17
CA ARG A 123 10.26 2.13 14.14
C ARG A 123 9.07 3.05 13.86
N SER A 124 8.71 3.87 14.81
CA SER A 124 7.79 4.99 14.58
C SER A 124 8.47 6.13 13.84
N LEU A 125 7.68 6.93 13.12
CA LEU A 125 8.11 8.24 12.62
C LEU A 125 8.35 9.18 13.81
N SER A 126 9.46 9.90 13.78
CA SER A 126 9.88 10.78 14.89
C SER A 126 9.76 12.26 14.54
N GLU A 127 9.88 13.12 15.58
CA GLU A 127 9.96 14.57 15.37
C GLU A 127 11.26 14.96 14.65
N GLU A 128 12.34 14.19 14.81
CA GLU A 128 13.59 14.39 14.06
C GLU A 128 13.38 14.14 12.56
N ASP A 129 12.60 13.11 12.18
CA ASP A 129 12.23 12.87 10.78
C ASP A 129 11.47 14.07 10.21
N ARG A 130 10.51 14.60 10.97
CA ARG A 130 9.72 15.77 10.54
C ARG A 130 10.61 17.01 10.39
N ALA A 131 11.45 17.31 11.38
CA ALA A 131 12.36 18.44 11.35
C ALA A 131 13.35 18.33 10.19
N PHE A 132 13.92 17.15 9.94
CA PHE A 132 14.81 16.91 8.82
C PHE A 132 14.14 17.25 7.48
N TRP A 133 12.95 16.70 7.21
CA TRP A 133 12.27 16.92 5.94
C TRP A 133 11.74 18.33 5.77
N LEU A 134 11.36 19.03 6.86
CA LEU A 134 11.05 20.45 6.82
C LEU A 134 12.27 21.28 6.40
N ALA A 135 13.44 21.00 6.95
CA ALA A 135 14.67 21.68 6.56
C ALA A 135 15.04 21.43 5.08
N GLN A 136 14.87 20.18 4.61
CA GLN A 136 15.08 19.85 3.18
C GLN A 136 14.13 20.63 2.28
N ARG A 137 12.86 20.75 2.65
CA ARG A 137 11.88 21.53 1.92
C ARG A 137 12.30 23.01 1.82
N GLU A 138 12.70 23.63 2.95
CA GLU A 138 13.14 25.03 2.96
C GLU A 138 14.38 25.24 2.07
N ALA A 139 15.36 24.34 2.13
CA ALA A 139 16.54 24.38 1.26
C ALA A 139 16.16 24.31 -0.21
N TYR A 140 15.23 23.40 -0.57
CA TYR A 140 14.72 23.27 -1.94
C TYR A 140 14.04 24.55 -2.43
N LEU A 141 13.17 25.16 -1.61
CA LEU A 141 12.45 26.39 -1.97
C LEU A 141 13.37 27.61 -2.10
N GLN A 142 14.51 27.61 -1.41
CA GLN A 142 15.52 28.69 -1.50
C GLN A 142 16.49 28.49 -2.68
N GLY A 143 16.34 27.42 -3.47
CA GLY A 143 17.22 27.13 -4.61
C GLY A 143 18.62 26.67 -4.20
N SER A 144 18.78 26.20 -2.99
CA SER A 144 20.03 25.66 -2.45
C SER A 144 20.08 24.15 -2.72
N THR A 145 20.33 23.77 -3.96
CA THR A 145 20.66 22.40 -4.38
C THR A 145 22.08 22.35 -4.90
#